data_3d4b619517f96085e6fc40f9da00ef60
#
_entry.id   3d4b619517f96085e6fc40f9da00ef60
#
_cell.length_a   1.000
_cell.length_b   1.000
_cell.length_c   1.000
_cell.angle_alpha   90.00
_cell.angle_beta   90.00
_cell.angle_gamma   90.00
#
_symmetry.space_group_name_H-M   'P 1'
#
loop_
_entity.id
_entity.type
_entity.pdbx_description
1 polymer ?
#
loop_
_entity_poly.entity_id
_entity_poly.type
_entity_poly.pdbx_seq_one_letter_code
_entity_poly.pdbx_strand_id
1 'polypeptide(L)'
;MSELLRLDQLDVGYGDFQALFGIDLTVAEAETVSIIGANGAGKSTLLKAIVGLVQPMRGDILFDGTSVTSRPVHRRVADGIALVPEGRRIFPSLTVEENIVIGGDVGRPGPWNKKTVLDAFPLLERLLKRFGEGLSGGERQTLAIARALMSNPRLLLLDEVSLGLAPIIVRQVYEAIPIIKSQGTTVLVIEQDVNQALAVADRFYCLLEGRIALTGVPGQVGKEQITEAYFGMSTVQGDH
;
A
#
# COMPACT_ATOMS: atom_id res chain seq x y z
N MET A 1 -18.73 2.89 8.77
CA MET A 1 -17.28 3.20 8.88
C MET A 1 -17.08 4.53 8.18
N SER A 2 -16.27 5.43 8.75
CA SER A 2 -15.94 6.71 8.11
C SER A 2 -14.97 6.49 6.95
N GLU A 3 -15.10 7.29 5.90
CA GLU A 3 -14.20 7.27 4.75
C GLU A 3 -12.89 7.99 5.12
N LEU A 4 -11.76 7.32 5.00
CA LEU A 4 -10.44 7.89 5.29
C LEU A 4 -9.77 8.45 4.04
N LEU A 5 -9.81 7.71 2.93
CA LEU A 5 -9.26 8.13 1.64
C LEU A 5 -10.35 8.06 0.59
N ARG A 6 -10.45 9.11 -0.23
CA ARG A 6 -11.28 9.14 -1.44
C ARG A 6 -10.49 9.74 -2.59
N LEU A 7 -10.55 9.08 -3.73
CA LEU A 7 -10.11 9.59 -5.01
C LEU A 7 -11.36 9.88 -5.82
N ASP A 8 -11.47 11.08 -6.38
CA ASP A 8 -12.63 11.55 -7.12
C ASP A 8 -12.20 11.94 -8.53
N GLN A 9 -12.60 11.12 -9.53
CA GLN A 9 -12.33 11.30 -10.95
C GLN A 9 -10.86 11.62 -11.25
N LEU A 10 -9.94 10.86 -10.65
CA LEU A 10 -8.51 11.18 -10.67
C LEU A 10 -7.86 10.80 -11.99
N ASP A 11 -7.32 11.79 -12.71
CA ASP A 11 -6.46 11.62 -13.88
C ASP A 11 -5.01 11.90 -13.50
N VAL A 12 -4.08 10.99 -13.83
CA VAL A 12 -2.64 11.13 -13.51
C VAL A 12 -1.80 10.77 -14.71
N GLY A 13 -0.73 11.54 -14.94
CA GLY A 13 0.18 11.29 -16.05
C GLY A 13 1.59 11.84 -15.83
N TYR A 14 2.46 11.62 -16.81
CA TYR A 14 3.85 12.05 -16.85
C TYR A 14 4.08 12.78 -18.19
N GLY A 15 4.18 14.11 -18.15
CA GLY A 15 4.19 14.92 -19.38
C GLY A 15 2.94 14.65 -20.21
N ASP A 16 3.10 14.24 -21.46
CA ASP A 16 1.99 13.97 -22.38
C ASP A 16 1.40 12.55 -22.23
N PHE A 17 2.02 11.70 -21.41
CA PHE A 17 1.55 10.33 -21.19
C PHE A 17 0.61 10.26 -19.99
N GLN A 18 -0.67 9.99 -20.24
CA GLN A 18 -1.64 9.72 -19.16
C GLN A 18 -1.61 8.24 -18.78
N ALA A 19 -1.49 7.98 -17.47
CA ALA A 19 -1.38 6.64 -16.90
C ALA A 19 -2.63 6.19 -16.14
N LEU A 20 -3.42 7.14 -15.61
CA LEU A 20 -4.67 6.87 -14.89
C LEU A 20 -5.77 7.75 -15.45
N PHE A 21 -6.97 7.19 -15.57
CA PHE A 21 -8.11 7.79 -16.25
C PHE A 21 -9.35 7.71 -15.37
N GLY A 22 -9.76 8.82 -14.75
CA GLY A 22 -10.99 8.96 -13.99
C GLY A 22 -11.11 7.94 -12.87
N ILE A 23 -10.09 7.81 -12.03
CA ILE A 23 -10.10 6.84 -10.92
C ILE A 23 -11.02 7.33 -9.80
N ASP A 24 -12.02 6.51 -9.50
CA ASP A 24 -12.86 6.62 -8.32
C ASP A 24 -12.54 5.47 -7.36
N LEU A 25 -12.08 5.81 -6.16
CA LEU A 25 -11.68 4.83 -5.15
C LEU A 25 -11.94 5.38 -3.75
N THR A 26 -12.42 4.54 -2.86
CA THR A 26 -12.58 4.89 -1.44
C THR A 26 -11.90 3.86 -0.55
N VAL A 27 -11.41 4.28 0.62
CA VAL A 27 -10.90 3.41 1.68
C VAL A 27 -11.48 3.89 2.99
N ALA A 28 -12.15 3.00 3.73
CA ALA A 28 -12.70 3.32 5.03
C ALA A 28 -11.62 3.22 6.13
N GLU A 29 -11.88 3.84 7.30
CA GLU A 29 -11.00 3.68 8.46
C GLU A 29 -10.95 2.21 8.91
N ALA A 30 -9.73 1.77 9.27
CA ALA A 30 -9.45 0.39 9.70
C ALA A 30 -9.85 -0.68 8.66
N GLU A 31 -9.95 -0.31 7.38
CA GLU A 31 -10.15 -1.23 6.27
C GLU A 31 -8.79 -1.66 5.68
N THR A 32 -8.72 -2.90 5.19
CA THR A 32 -7.64 -3.34 4.30
C THR A 32 -8.20 -3.42 2.89
N VAL A 33 -7.70 -2.57 2.00
CA VAL A 33 -8.07 -2.56 0.59
C VAL A 33 -6.89 -3.04 -0.24
N SER A 34 -7.14 -3.96 -1.18
CA SER A 34 -6.13 -4.39 -2.14
C SER A 34 -6.42 -3.83 -3.53
N ILE A 35 -5.35 -3.38 -4.20
CA ILE A 35 -5.39 -3.01 -5.61
C ILE A 35 -4.60 -4.06 -6.40
N ILE A 36 -5.29 -4.80 -7.24
CA ILE A 36 -4.72 -5.81 -8.12
C ILE A 36 -4.67 -5.31 -9.56
N GLY A 37 -3.76 -5.84 -10.34
CA GLY A 37 -3.62 -5.51 -11.77
C GLY A 37 -2.27 -5.92 -12.30
N ALA A 38 -2.18 -6.11 -13.61
CA ALA A 38 -0.95 -6.47 -14.29
C ALA A 38 0.14 -5.38 -14.18
N ASN A 39 1.38 -5.72 -14.54
CA ASN A 39 2.44 -4.74 -14.66
C ASN A 39 2.08 -3.70 -15.72
N GLY A 40 2.31 -2.43 -15.41
CA GLY A 40 1.91 -1.32 -16.29
C GLY A 40 0.45 -0.87 -16.15
N ALA A 41 -0.39 -1.53 -15.33
CA ALA A 41 -1.78 -1.12 -15.14
C ALA A 41 -1.97 0.26 -14.45
N GLY A 42 -0.90 0.87 -13.92
CA GLY A 42 -0.95 2.18 -13.26
C GLY A 42 -0.89 2.15 -11.73
N LYS A 43 -0.75 0.96 -11.11
CA LYS A 43 -0.77 0.77 -9.65
C LYS A 43 0.20 1.67 -8.88
N SER A 44 1.50 1.65 -9.22
CA SER A 44 2.52 2.48 -8.55
C SER A 44 2.34 3.97 -8.86
N THR A 45 1.75 4.33 -10.02
CA THR A 45 1.38 5.72 -10.34
C THR A 45 0.29 6.20 -9.38
N LEU A 46 -0.69 5.36 -9.09
CA LEU A 46 -1.76 5.65 -8.14
C LEU A 46 -1.20 5.93 -6.74
N LEU A 47 -0.31 5.07 -6.22
CA LEU A 47 0.33 5.33 -4.92
C LEU A 47 1.16 6.62 -4.94
N LYS A 48 1.92 6.87 -6.00
CA LYS A 48 2.69 8.11 -6.14
C LYS A 48 1.80 9.36 -6.14
N ALA A 49 0.62 9.28 -6.74
CA ALA A 49 -0.36 10.37 -6.68
C ALA A 49 -0.90 10.55 -5.26
N ILE A 50 -1.29 9.47 -4.55
CA ILE A 50 -1.80 9.52 -3.17
C ILE A 50 -0.78 10.14 -2.22
N VAL A 51 0.51 9.82 -2.34
CA VAL A 51 1.55 10.41 -1.48
C VAL A 51 2.05 11.77 -1.95
N GLY A 52 1.63 12.24 -3.13
CA GLY A 52 2.01 13.56 -3.67
C GLY A 52 3.35 13.60 -4.41
N LEU A 53 3.90 12.45 -4.80
CA LEU A 53 5.10 12.35 -5.65
C LEU A 53 4.80 12.67 -7.13
N VAL A 54 3.55 12.47 -7.54
CA VAL A 54 3.04 12.86 -8.87
C VAL A 54 1.77 13.68 -8.64
N GLN A 55 1.67 14.82 -9.32
CA GLN A 55 0.48 15.66 -9.24
C GLN A 55 -0.58 15.15 -10.21
N PRO A 56 -1.85 15.03 -9.79
CA PRO A 56 -2.94 14.75 -10.70
C PRO A 56 -3.09 15.86 -11.77
N MET A 57 -3.50 15.44 -12.96
CA MET A 57 -3.87 16.36 -14.05
C MET A 57 -5.31 16.86 -13.83
N ARG A 58 -6.17 16.04 -13.21
CA ARG A 58 -7.58 16.33 -12.92
C ARG A 58 -8.04 15.47 -11.73
N GLY A 59 -9.14 15.87 -11.12
CA GLY A 59 -9.75 15.19 -9.98
C GLY A 59 -9.18 15.61 -8.64
N ASP A 60 -9.61 14.97 -7.58
CA ASP A 60 -9.19 15.31 -6.22
C ASP A 60 -8.82 14.08 -5.40
N ILE A 61 -7.95 14.29 -4.43
CA ILE A 61 -7.56 13.30 -3.41
C ILE A 61 -7.98 13.88 -2.06
N LEU A 62 -8.98 13.26 -1.45
CA LEU A 62 -9.44 13.65 -0.13
C LEU A 62 -8.91 12.65 0.91
N PHE A 63 -8.32 13.18 1.96
CA PHE A 63 -7.88 12.43 3.12
C PHE A 63 -8.58 12.98 4.36
N ASP A 64 -9.36 12.12 5.03
CA ASP A 64 -10.20 12.52 6.16
C ASP A 64 -11.12 13.71 5.80
N GLY A 65 -11.78 13.61 4.65
CA GLY A 65 -12.67 14.65 4.11
C GLY A 65 -12.01 15.95 3.66
N THR A 66 -10.67 16.06 3.76
CA THR A 66 -9.92 17.26 3.38
C THR A 66 -9.10 16.99 2.12
N SER A 67 -9.19 17.89 1.11
CA SER A 67 -8.33 17.79 -0.08
C SER A 67 -6.85 17.92 0.28
N VAL A 68 -6.08 16.93 -0.19
CA VAL A 68 -4.62 16.88 -0.07
C VAL A 68 -3.92 16.97 -1.41
N THR A 69 -4.66 17.15 -2.51
CA THR A 69 -4.17 17.10 -3.89
C THR A 69 -2.98 18.03 -4.12
N SER A 70 -3.05 19.27 -3.63
CA SER A 70 -1.94 20.23 -3.74
C SER A 70 -0.94 20.18 -2.59
N ARG A 71 -1.15 19.32 -1.57
CA ARG A 71 -0.25 19.25 -0.41
C ARG A 71 1.06 18.56 -0.78
N PRO A 72 2.22 19.10 -0.38
CA PRO A 72 3.51 18.45 -0.62
C PRO A 72 3.65 17.18 0.22
N VAL A 73 4.50 16.25 -0.24
CA VAL A 73 4.73 14.91 0.35
C VAL A 73 4.89 14.96 1.88
N HIS A 74 5.77 15.83 2.38
CA HIS A 74 6.05 15.91 3.83
C HIS A 74 4.82 16.30 4.68
N ARG A 75 3.88 17.07 4.11
CA ARG A 75 2.62 17.40 4.78
C ARG A 75 1.66 16.22 4.80
N ARG A 76 1.56 15.47 3.68
CA ARG A 76 0.74 14.26 3.65
C ARG A 76 1.27 13.19 4.63
N VAL A 77 2.60 13.09 4.79
CA VAL A 77 3.21 12.22 5.81
C VAL A 77 2.84 12.70 7.22
N ALA A 78 2.91 13.99 7.49
CA ALA A 78 2.49 14.57 8.78
C ALA A 78 0.98 14.40 9.05
N ASP A 79 0.15 14.39 8.01
CA ASP A 79 -1.29 14.09 8.10
C ASP A 79 -1.56 12.61 8.42
N GLY A 80 -0.58 11.71 8.20
CA GLY A 80 -0.65 10.29 8.55
C GLY A 80 -0.71 9.35 7.35
N ILE A 81 -0.22 9.73 6.17
CA ILE A 81 -0.05 8.83 5.01
C ILE A 81 1.39 8.35 4.98
N ALA A 82 1.62 7.04 5.07
CA ALA A 82 2.95 6.45 4.93
C ALA A 82 3.01 5.48 3.76
N LEU A 83 4.14 5.44 3.06
CA LEU A 83 4.39 4.54 1.94
C LEU A 83 5.58 3.63 2.23
N VAL A 84 5.38 2.33 2.03
CA VAL A 84 6.45 1.35 1.87
C VAL A 84 6.57 1.07 0.36
N PRO A 85 7.52 1.71 -0.32
CA PRO A 85 7.65 1.56 -1.77
C PRO A 85 8.29 0.23 -2.14
N GLU A 86 8.11 -0.19 -3.38
CA GLU A 86 8.90 -1.25 -4.00
C GLU A 86 10.40 -1.00 -3.81
N GLY A 87 11.19 -2.06 -3.67
CA GLY A 87 12.64 -1.97 -3.50
C GLY A 87 13.10 -1.66 -2.07
N ARG A 88 12.18 -1.74 -1.10
CA ARG A 88 12.46 -1.78 0.36
C ARG A 88 13.02 -0.49 0.97
N ARG A 89 13.78 0.32 0.25
CA ARG A 89 14.26 1.69 0.57
C ARG A 89 14.66 1.93 2.04
N ILE A 90 15.39 0.97 2.68
CA ILE A 90 15.98 1.17 4.00
C ILE A 90 17.29 1.97 3.90
N PHE A 91 17.81 2.41 5.03
CA PHE A 91 19.15 3.02 5.12
C PHE A 91 20.19 1.93 5.36
N PRO A 92 21.02 1.55 4.34
CA PRO A 92 21.95 0.41 4.46
C PRO A 92 23.03 0.62 5.52
N SER A 93 23.48 1.86 5.67
CA SER A 93 24.53 2.28 6.61
C SER A 93 24.07 2.46 8.06
N LEU A 94 22.76 2.40 8.31
CA LEU A 94 22.20 2.43 9.66
C LEU A 94 21.90 1.01 10.15
N THR A 95 21.97 0.83 11.44
CA THR A 95 21.49 -0.38 12.11
C THR A 95 19.97 -0.55 11.97
N VAL A 96 19.46 -1.75 12.24
CA VAL A 96 18.02 -2.00 12.29
C VAL A 96 17.34 -1.07 13.30
N GLU A 97 17.94 -0.89 14.48
CA GLU A 97 17.42 -0.02 15.53
C GLU A 97 17.33 1.44 15.05
N GLU A 98 18.40 1.97 14.46
CA GLU A 98 18.42 3.34 13.93
C GLU A 98 17.42 3.53 12.78
N ASN A 99 17.29 2.54 11.88
CA ASN A 99 16.26 2.56 10.84
C ASN A 99 14.84 2.63 11.42
N ILE A 100 14.55 1.90 12.50
CA ILE A 100 13.25 1.95 13.19
C ILE A 100 13.04 3.33 13.79
N VAL A 101 14.01 3.84 14.57
CA VAL A 101 13.89 5.07 15.35
C VAL A 101 13.65 6.28 14.44
N ILE A 102 14.40 6.40 13.34
CA ILE A 102 14.27 7.53 12.38
C ILE A 102 12.87 7.61 11.77
N GLY A 103 12.14 6.51 11.70
CA GLY A 103 10.74 6.50 11.24
C GLY A 103 9.80 7.31 12.15
N GLY A 104 10.16 7.48 13.42
CA GLY A 104 9.42 8.25 14.41
C GLY A 104 9.66 9.75 14.39
N ASP A 105 10.63 10.26 13.62
CA ASP A 105 11.00 11.68 13.57
C ASP A 105 9.86 12.58 13.04
N VAL A 106 8.86 11.99 12.38
CA VAL A 106 7.62 12.69 12.00
C VAL A 106 6.87 13.25 13.23
N GLY A 107 7.05 12.63 14.41
CA GLY A 107 6.52 13.11 15.68
C GLY A 107 5.01 12.97 15.84
N ARG A 108 4.33 12.17 15.00
CA ARG A 108 2.89 11.93 15.11
C ARG A 108 2.59 11.03 16.31
N PRO A 109 1.65 11.40 17.21
CA PRO A 109 1.25 10.55 18.33
C PRO A 109 0.45 9.33 17.82
N GLY A 110 0.57 8.19 18.52
CA GLY A 110 -0.18 6.99 18.19
C GLY A 110 0.35 5.76 18.90
N PRO A 111 -0.21 4.59 18.59
CA PRO A 111 0.12 3.32 19.27
C PRO A 111 1.51 2.78 18.88
N TRP A 112 2.04 3.19 17.72
CA TRP A 112 3.30 2.66 17.24
C TRP A 112 4.50 3.34 17.88
N ASN A 113 5.31 2.53 18.50
CA ASN A 113 6.60 2.87 19.09
C ASN A 113 7.54 1.68 18.90
N LYS A 114 8.82 1.81 19.27
CA LYS A 114 9.81 0.75 19.09
C LYS A 114 9.33 -0.60 19.69
N LYS A 115 8.71 -0.59 20.87
CA LYS A 115 8.24 -1.82 21.51
C LYS A 115 7.12 -2.47 20.69
N THR A 116 6.05 -1.75 20.37
CA THR A 116 4.90 -2.29 19.63
C THR A 116 5.26 -2.72 18.21
N VAL A 117 6.23 -2.06 17.58
CA VAL A 117 6.79 -2.49 16.29
C VAL A 117 7.55 -3.82 16.43
N LEU A 118 8.36 -4.00 17.48
CA LEU A 118 9.07 -5.26 17.72
C LEU A 118 8.12 -6.39 18.12
N ASP A 119 7.05 -6.08 18.87
CA ASP A 119 5.99 -7.04 19.18
C ASP A 119 5.29 -7.54 17.88
N ALA A 120 5.06 -6.64 16.92
CA ALA A 120 4.48 -7.00 15.60
C ALA A 120 5.48 -7.73 14.69
N PHE A 121 6.77 -7.47 14.83
CA PHE A 121 7.85 -8.06 14.02
C PHE A 121 8.99 -8.61 14.89
N PRO A 122 8.79 -9.72 15.62
CA PRO A 122 9.79 -10.26 16.55
C PRO A 122 11.12 -10.62 15.89
N LEU A 123 11.12 -10.88 14.57
CA LEU A 123 12.33 -11.11 13.79
C LEU A 123 13.35 -9.99 13.96
N LEU A 124 12.90 -8.74 14.03
CA LEU A 124 13.77 -7.55 14.08
C LEU A 124 14.49 -7.40 15.41
N GLU A 125 13.94 -7.93 16.51
CA GLU A 125 14.51 -7.78 17.84
C GLU A 125 15.95 -8.34 17.93
N ARG A 126 16.16 -9.54 17.36
CA ARG A 126 17.50 -10.17 17.32
C ARG A 126 18.46 -9.52 16.31
N LEU A 127 17.97 -8.63 15.48
CA LEU A 127 18.74 -7.97 14.42
C LEU A 127 19.06 -6.50 14.74
N LEU A 128 18.63 -5.97 15.89
CA LEU A 128 18.69 -4.53 16.21
C LEU A 128 20.06 -3.89 15.98
N LYS A 129 21.14 -4.61 16.25
CA LYS A 129 22.51 -4.11 16.12
C LYS A 129 23.14 -4.39 14.72
N ARG A 130 22.44 -5.09 13.84
CA ARG A 130 22.92 -5.35 12.48
C ARG A 130 22.70 -4.17 11.59
N PHE A 131 23.65 -3.90 10.70
CA PHE A 131 23.50 -2.88 9.65
C PHE A 131 22.56 -3.35 8.55
N GLY A 132 21.82 -2.40 7.94
CA GLY A 132 20.84 -2.68 6.89
C GLY A 132 21.42 -3.38 5.66
N GLU A 133 22.69 -3.10 5.30
CA GLU A 133 23.37 -3.75 4.19
C GLU A 133 23.52 -5.28 4.36
N GLY A 134 23.68 -5.74 5.61
CA GLY A 134 23.85 -7.15 5.95
C GLY A 134 22.54 -7.96 6.07
N LEU A 135 21.39 -7.32 5.83
CA LEU A 135 20.08 -7.98 5.94
C LEU A 135 19.70 -8.73 4.66
N SER A 136 19.02 -9.84 4.82
CA SER A 136 18.34 -10.55 3.73
C SER A 136 17.21 -9.68 3.11
N GLY A 137 16.71 -10.10 1.95
CA GLY A 137 15.60 -9.40 1.30
C GLY A 137 14.35 -9.30 2.17
N GLY A 138 14.00 -10.37 2.88
CA GLY A 138 12.85 -10.39 3.77
C GLY A 138 13.03 -9.53 5.01
N GLU A 139 14.21 -9.60 5.63
CA GLU A 139 14.54 -8.76 6.80
C GLU A 139 14.49 -7.27 6.43
N ARG A 140 14.97 -6.90 5.22
CA ARG A 140 14.86 -5.52 4.71
C ARG A 140 13.41 -5.10 4.48
N GLN A 141 12.56 -6.00 3.97
CA GLN A 141 11.14 -5.71 3.76
C GLN A 141 10.43 -5.48 5.09
N THR A 142 10.63 -6.38 6.05
CA THR A 142 10.07 -6.25 7.40
C THR A 142 10.53 -4.95 8.07
N LEU A 143 11.82 -4.60 7.93
CA LEU A 143 12.36 -3.35 8.47
C LEU A 143 11.74 -2.11 7.80
N ALA A 144 11.50 -2.14 6.50
CA ALA A 144 10.86 -1.02 5.78
C ALA A 144 9.43 -0.77 6.29
N ILE A 145 8.66 -1.84 6.52
CA ILE A 145 7.31 -1.74 7.10
C ILE A 145 7.39 -1.23 8.55
N ALA A 146 8.26 -1.80 9.36
CA ALA A 146 8.48 -1.40 10.74
C ALA A 146 8.81 0.10 10.86
N ARG A 147 9.72 0.60 10.01
CA ARG A 147 10.07 2.02 9.95
C ARG A 147 8.88 2.90 9.54
N ALA A 148 8.08 2.47 8.58
CA ALA A 148 6.89 3.23 8.17
C ALA A 148 5.87 3.32 9.30
N LEU A 149 5.65 2.26 10.06
CA LEU A 149 4.74 2.24 11.21
C LEU A 149 5.17 3.20 12.32
N MET A 150 6.47 3.42 12.53
CA MET A 150 6.96 4.39 13.53
C MET A 150 6.48 5.82 13.29
N SER A 151 6.08 6.17 12.06
CA SER A 151 5.45 7.46 11.79
C SER A 151 4.00 7.56 12.30
N ASN A 152 3.48 6.50 12.93
CA ASN A 152 2.09 6.38 13.38
C ASN A 152 1.07 6.70 12.27
N PRO A 153 1.10 6.00 11.13
CA PRO A 153 0.23 6.32 10.01
C PRO A 153 -1.23 5.99 10.31
N ARG A 154 -2.15 6.81 9.80
CA ARG A 154 -3.57 6.46 9.66
C ARG A 154 -3.79 5.60 8.44
N LEU A 155 -3.01 5.84 7.36
CA LEU A 155 -3.03 5.09 6.11
C LEU A 155 -1.62 4.60 5.79
N LEU A 156 -1.44 3.30 5.75
CA LEU A 156 -0.22 2.64 5.31
C LEU A 156 -0.41 2.11 3.89
N LEU A 157 0.41 2.56 2.98
CA LEU A 157 0.45 2.13 1.59
C LEU A 157 1.60 1.14 1.40
N LEU A 158 1.29 -0.04 0.86
CA LEU A 158 2.26 -1.12 0.61
C LEU A 158 2.35 -1.40 -0.89
N ASP A 159 3.51 -1.13 -1.49
CA ASP A 159 3.74 -1.28 -2.94
C ASP A 159 4.52 -2.56 -3.23
N GLU A 160 3.82 -3.61 -3.73
CA GLU A 160 4.37 -4.91 -4.15
C GLU A 160 5.35 -5.52 -3.12
N VAL A 161 4.92 -5.54 -1.86
CA VAL A 161 5.77 -5.92 -0.72
C VAL A 161 6.15 -7.40 -0.71
N SER A 162 5.46 -8.24 -1.48
CA SER A 162 5.73 -9.67 -1.63
C SER A 162 6.78 -9.98 -2.71
N LEU A 163 7.05 -9.05 -3.63
CA LEU A 163 7.87 -9.29 -4.81
C LEU A 163 9.30 -9.73 -4.47
N GLY A 164 9.69 -10.88 -5.03
CA GLY A 164 11.04 -11.44 -4.86
C GLY A 164 11.37 -11.87 -3.43
N LEU A 165 10.36 -12.18 -2.63
CA LEU A 165 10.50 -12.76 -1.29
C LEU A 165 10.22 -14.26 -1.27
N ALA A 166 10.89 -14.97 -0.35
CA ALA A 166 10.56 -16.37 -0.08
C ALA A 166 9.13 -16.47 0.51
N PRO A 167 8.36 -17.53 0.19
CA PRO A 167 6.97 -17.68 0.64
C PRO A 167 6.76 -17.55 2.14
N ILE A 168 7.72 -18.01 2.95
CA ILE A 168 7.66 -17.90 4.41
C ILE A 168 7.68 -16.43 4.88
N ILE A 169 8.46 -15.60 4.22
CA ILE A 169 8.56 -14.15 4.54
C ILE A 169 7.30 -13.42 4.08
N VAL A 170 6.81 -13.74 2.89
CA VAL A 170 5.54 -13.20 2.39
C VAL A 170 4.43 -13.45 3.42
N ARG A 171 4.32 -14.70 3.90
CA ARG A 171 3.36 -15.05 4.95
C ARG A 171 3.53 -14.19 6.20
N GLN A 172 4.75 -14.03 6.71
CA GLN A 172 5.02 -13.20 7.90
C GLN A 172 4.60 -11.74 7.71
N VAL A 173 4.83 -11.16 6.53
CA VAL A 173 4.41 -9.78 6.21
C VAL A 173 2.88 -9.68 6.23
N TYR A 174 2.19 -10.64 5.62
CA TYR A 174 0.73 -10.60 5.56
C TYR A 174 0.06 -10.93 6.91
N GLU A 175 0.65 -11.80 7.73
CA GLU A 175 0.20 -12.08 9.10
C GLU A 175 0.31 -10.85 10.02
N ALA A 176 1.17 -9.88 9.69
CA ALA A 176 1.24 -8.62 10.43
C ALA A 176 0.09 -7.64 10.07
N ILE A 177 -0.57 -7.76 8.91
CA ILE A 177 -1.64 -6.83 8.49
C ILE A 177 -2.81 -6.79 9.48
N PRO A 178 -3.36 -7.91 9.96
CA PRO A 178 -4.38 -7.89 11.01
C PRO A 178 -3.93 -7.19 12.29
N ILE A 179 -2.66 -7.35 12.69
CA ILE A 179 -2.09 -6.66 13.85
C ILE A 179 -2.04 -5.15 13.61
N ILE A 180 -1.57 -4.73 12.42
CA ILE A 180 -1.49 -3.34 12.02
C ILE A 180 -2.90 -2.70 12.04
N LYS A 181 -3.88 -3.39 11.46
CA LYS A 181 -5.29 -2.98 11.44
C LYS A 181 -5.88 -2.86 12.85
N SER A 182 -5.58 -3.82 13.75
CA SER A 182 -6.08 -3.80 15.15
C SER A 182 -5.57 -2.59 15.95
N GLN A 183 -4.47 -1.98 15.55
CA GLN A 183 -3.94 -0.75 16.11
C GLN A 183 -4.57 0.52 15.46
N GLY A 184 -5.60 0.36 14.62
CA GLY A 184 -6.32 1.47 13.98
C GLY A 184 -5.66 2.01 12.69
N THR A 185 -4.61 1.35 12.18
CA THR A 185 -4.01 1.74 10.89
C THR A 185 -4.79 1.12 9.74
N THR A 186 -5.25 1.95 8.82
CA THR A 186 -5.86 1.55 7.54
C THR A 186 -4.76 1.10 6.59
N VAL A 187 -4.98 0.04 5.81
CA VAL A 187 -3.95 -0.51 4.92
C VAL A 187 -4.47 -0.54 3.47
N LEU A 188 -3.67 -0.02 2.56
CA LEU A 188 -3.88 -0.17 1.13
C LEU A 188 -2.68 -0.92 0.55
N VAL A 189 -2.95 -2.11 0.01
CA VAL A 189 -1.93 -3.02 -0.53
C VAL A 189 -2.03 -3.01 -2.05
N ILE A 190 -0.92 -2.80 -2.72
CA ILE A 190 -0.79 -3.07 -4.14
C ILE A 190 -0.07 -4.39 -4.34
N GLU A 191 -0.67 -5.28 -5.13
CA GLU A 191 -0.09 -6.59 -5.43
C GLU A 191 -0.37 -7.02 -6.87
N GLN A 192 0.56 -7.84 -7.37
CA GLN A 192 0.41 -8.52 -8.64
C GLN A 192 -0.21 -9.92 -8.44
N ASP A 193 0.13 -10.60 -7.34
CA ASP A 193 -0.47 -11.89 -6.99
C ASP A 193 -1.88 -11.70 -6.43
N VAL A 194 -2.87 -12.04 -7.25
CA VAL A 194 -4.29 -11.91 -6.92
C VAL A 194 -4.66 -12.70 -5.67
N ASN A 195 -4.13 -13.92 -5.50
CA ASN A 195 -4.49 -14.77 -4.35
C ASN A 195 -3.98 -14.17 -3.04
N GLN A 196 -2.76 -13.65 -3.03
CA GLN A 196 -2.18 -12.99 -1.87
C GLN A 196 -2.93 -11.70 -1.53
N ALA A 197 -3.23 -10.88 -2.54
CA ALA A 197 -3.98 -9.65 -2.36
C ALA A 197 -5.37 -9.90 -1.74
N LEU A 198 -6.11 -10.87 -2.27
CA LEU A 198 -7.46 -11.20 -1.81
C LEU A 198 -7.48 -11.86 -0.42
N ALA A 199 -6.41 -12.57 -0.04
CA ALA A 199 -6.33 -13.26 1.26
C ALA A 199 -6.33 -12.30 2.46
N VAL A 200 -5.91 -11.03 2.28
CA VAL A 200 -5.78 -10.04 3.35
C VAL A 200 -6.77 -8.88 3.23
N ALA A 201 -7.45 -8.76 2.11
CA ALA A 201 -8.32 -7.64 1.82
C ALA A 201 -9.73 -7.82 2.38
N ASP A 202 -10.29 -6.74 2.95
CA ASP A 202 -11.73 -6.63 3.18
C ASP A 202 -12.47 -6.31 1.87
N ARG A 203 -11.82 -5.56 0.96
CA ARG A 203 -12.31 -5.17 -0.35
C ARG A 203 -11.15 -5.00 -1.34
N PHE A 204 -11.43 -5.17 -2.63
CA PHE A 204 -10.42 -4.99 -3.66
C PHE A 204 -10.91 -4.14 -4.83
N TYR A 205 -9.94 -3.56 -5.53
CA TYR A 205 -10.10 -2.93 -6.84
C TYR A 205 -9.18 -3.63 -7.84
N CYS A 206 -9.70 -3.94 -9.03
CA CYS A 206 -8.89 -4.42 -10.15
C CYS A 206 -8.62 -3.24 -11.10
N LEU A 207 -7.34 -2.93 -11.27
CA LEU A 207 -6.87 -1.88 -12.16
C LEU A 207 -6.42 -2.49 -13.48
N LEU A 208 -7.00 -2.04 -14.57
CA LEU A 208 -6.65 -2.43 -15.93
C LEU A 208 -6.47 -1.17 -16.79
N GLU A 209 -5.32 -1.04 -17.44
CA GLU A 209 -5.00 0.08 -18.36
C GLU A 209 -5.36 1.46 -17.78
N GLY A 210 -5.02 1.67 -16.53
CA GLY A 210 -5.25 2.94 -15.83
C GLY A 210 -6.70 3.23 -15.43
N ARG A 211 -7.59 2.23 -15.46
CA ARG A 211 -9.01 2.34 -15.05
C ARG A 211 -9.38 1.28 -14.03
N ILE A 212 -10.36 1.57 -13.19
CA ILE A 212 -10.97 0.54 -12.33
C ILE A 212 -11.90 -0.32 -13.21
N ALA A 213 -11.50 -1.56 -13.44
CA ALA A 213 -12.27 -2.53 -14.22
C ALA A 213 -13.27 -3.31 -13.35
N LEU A 214 -12.94 -3.55 -12.08
CA LEU A 214 -13.79 -4.31 -11.16
C LEU A 214 -13.51 -3.86 -9.72
N THR A 215 -14.54 -3.89 -8.90
CA THR A 215 -14.44 -3.77 -7.44
C THR A 215 -15.29 -4.82 -6.77
N GLY A 216 -14.89 -5.28 -5.59
CA GLY A 216 -15.66 -6.27 -4.87
C GLY A 216 -15.10 -6.65 -3.50
N VAL A 217 -15.82 -7.54 -2.84
CA VAL A 217 -15.43 -8.17 -1.58
C VAL A 217 -14.88 -9.57 -1.91
N PRO A 218 -13.69 -9.96 -1.41
CA PRO A 218 -13.15 -11.30 -1.59
C PRO A 218 -14.16 -12.38 -1.20
N GLY A 219 -14.32 -13.40 -2.07
CA GLY A 219 -15.29 -14.48 -1.88
C GLY A 219 -16.72 -14.17 -2.34
N GLN A 220 -17.07 -12.92 -2.61
CA GLN A 220 -18.38 -12.54 -3.19
C GLN A 220 -18.31 -12.36 -4.71
N VAL A 221 -17.10 -12.16 -5.26
CA VAL A 221 -16.86 -12.05 -6.70
C VAL A 221 -16.25 -13.35 -7.21
N GLY A 222 -16.76 -13.86 -8.32
CA GLY A 222 -16.31 -15.10 -8.94
C GLY A 222 -14.85 -14.98 -9.47
N LYS A 223 -14.09 -16.08 -9.38
CA LYS A 223 -12.71 -16.09 -9.89
C LYS A 223 -12.61 -15.76 -11.37
N GLU A 224 -13.59 -16.17 -12.16
CA GLU A 224 -13.66 -15.87 -13.59
C GLU A 224 -13.79 -14.38 -13.84
N GLN A 225 -14.68 -13.69 -13.13
CA GLN A 225 -14.86 -12.24 -13.24
C GLN A 225 -13.57 -11.48 -12.86
N ILE A 226 -12.87 -11.93 -11.82
CA ILE A 226 -11.59 -11.32 -11.42
C ILE A 226 -10.54 -11.56 -12.53
N THR A 227 -10.48 -12.76 -13.10
CA THR A 227 -9.55 -13.10 -14.18
C THR A 227 -9.83 -12.26 -15.44
N GLU A 228 -11.09 -12.12 -15.82
CA GLU A 228 -11.52 -11.28 -16.94
C GLU A 228 -11.13 -9.81 -16.73
N ALA A 229 -11.42 -9.26 -15.54
CA ALA A 229 -11.06 -7.90 -15.21
C ALA A 229 -9.54 -7.67 -15.16
N TYR A 230 -8.78 -8.68 -14.72
CA TYR A 230 -7.33 -8.62 -14.63
C TYR A 230 -6.62 -8.61 -15.98
N PHE A 231 -7.13 -9.43 -16.93
CA PHE A 231 -6.53 -9.60 -18.27
C PHE A 231 -7.23 -8.80 -19.38
N GLY A 232 -8.37 -8.16 -19.10
CA GLY A 232 -9.16 -7.45 -20.11
C GLY A 232 -9.83 -8.39 -21.12
N MET A 233 -10.05 -9.65 -20.76
CA MET A 233 -10.70 -10.64 -21.62
C MET A 233 -12.22 -10.49 -21.46
N SER A 234 -12.89 -9.90 -22.47
CA SER A 234 -14.34 -10.03 -22.56
C SER A 234 -14.66 -11.46 -23.00
N THR A 235 -15.44 -12.21 -22.23
CA THR A 235 -16.07 -13.44 -22.73
C THR A 235 -16.96 -13.03 -23.89
N VAL A 236 -16.48 -13.29 -25.12
CA VAL A 236 -17.38 -13.31 -26.28
C VAL A 236 -18.33 -14.47 -26.04
N GLN A 237 -19.51 -14.18 -25.51
CA GLN A 237 -20.63 -15.13 -25.60
C GLN A 237 -20.85 -15.35 -27.07
N GLY A 238 -20.36 -16.51 -27.57
CA GLY A 238 -20.71 -16.99 -28.89
C GLY A 238 -22.19 -17.36 -28.88
N ASP A 239 -23.00 -16.49 -29.45
CA ASP A 239 -24.33 -16.88 -29.93
C ASP A 239 -24.15 -17.94 -31.03
N HIS A 240 -24.53 -19.16 -30.70
CA HIS A 240 -24.82 -20.20 -31.66
C HIS A 240 -26.28 -20.57 -31.56
#